data_757c451e61eb7f8323ab0ade982ec53a
#
_entry.id   757c451e61eb7f8323ab0ade982ec53a
#
_cell.length_a   1.000
_cell.length_b   1.000
_cell.length_c   1.000
_cell.angle_alpha   90.00
_cell.angle_beta   90.00
_cell.angle_gamma   90.00
#
_symmetry.space_group_name_H-M   'P 1'
#
loop_
_entity.id
_entity.type
_entity.pdbx_description
1 polymer ?
#
loop_
_entity_poly.entity_id
_entity_poly.type
_entity_poly.pdbx_seq_one_letter_code
_entity_poly.pdbx_strand_id
1 'polypeptide(L)'
;MKMNRLLLICILPVLFSACDNWLNVQPEEQISEEEVFSTGSGYRNVLNGVYKSLSGINMYGREMTWGLMDVLAQCYNVSKMPSEYPGRQYSEGAALYDYEYMDFHKLPQAIWEEGYNAVANCNNLIAYARHADPDLFELKESERALLEGEALALRAFIQFDMLRIFAPAPVTSPKGTYIPYIKGYPEVLSVKLSVEECMKNVIQDLEDARKLVYKYDSTNVSRLRIEDRFNGPTDGRFFYYRGFRMNYYAVSGILARAYLYNNQPNEAYKIAKEIIDFQNNTKYYNFTSASKMTKGNLKFYDDILCGFYSTKLTDWDKALNDVLDADGNQLFMEVKEVDNLFNGETDDYRKRYQLSAVNRLMKYAYQNNATSEGILSSNLIPIIRMSEIYYIAAEACFDKDPSEAIDYLMQVKKGRNLRNVDLSGITLKSDFMDRLISDARREFLGEGQIFFMFKRLNQSVPTVNNWKSENFVLDVPDSENI
;
A
#
# COMPACT_ATOMS: atom_id res chain seq x y z
N MET A 1 21.43 60.57 49.47
CA MET A 1 20.65 59.29 49.33
C MET A 1 19.54 59.26 48.24
N LYS A 2 19.35 60.29 47.45
CA LYS A 2 18.30 60.34 46.41
C LYS A 2 18.82 60.08 44.97
N MET A 3 20.14 60.19 44.75
CA MET A 3 20.74 60.04 43.40
C MET A 3 20.95 58.57 42.99
N ASN A 4 21.18 57.67 43.96
CA ASN A 4 21.37 56.24 43.67
C ASN A 4 20.09 55.46 43.31
N ARG A 5 18.89 55.98 43.63
CA ARG A 5 17.63 55.35 43.27
C ARG A 5 17.19 55.67 41.84
N LEU A 6 17.60 56.80 41.27
CA LEU A 6 17.31 57.13 39.86
C LEU A 6 18.20 56.36 38.90
N LEU A 7 19.41 56.06 39.28
CA LEU A 7 20.35 55.25 38.47
C LEU A 7 19.87 53.78 38.35
N LEU A 8 19.24 53.25 39.41
CA LEU A 8 18.72 51.88 39.42
C LEU A 8 17.47 51.71 38.55
N ILE A 9 16.66 52.75 38.40
CA ILE A 9 15.42 52.74 37.59
C ILE A 9 15.73 52.83 36.09
N CYS A 10 16.84 53.49 35.69
CA CYS A 10 17.27 53.56 34.28
C CYS A 10 18.00 52.35 33.78
N ILE A 11 18.49 51.46 34.65
CA ILE A 11 19.21 50.23 34.25
C ILE A 11 18.24 49.03 34.06
N LEU A 12 17.05 49.06 34.70
CA LEU A 12 16.07 47.97 34.63
C LEU A 12 15.46 47.75 33.23
N PRO A 13 15.13 48.77 32.40
CA PRO A 13 14.57 48.54 31.05
C PRO A 13 15.60 48.08 30.03
N VAL A 14 16.90 48.24 30.24
CA VAL A 14 17.95 47.80 29.30
C VAL A 14 18.22 46.29 29.40
N LEU A 15 17.80 45.64 30.49
CA LEU A 15 17.95 44.22 30.68
C LEU A 15 16.81 43.37 30.04
N PHE A 16 15.70 44.00 29.60
CA PHE A 16 14.60 43.33 28.96
C PHE A 16 14.63 43.37 27.42
N SER A 17 15.57 44.08 26.81
CA SER A 17 15.68 44.19 25.35
C SER A 17 16.78 43.28 24.73
N ALA A 18 17.38 42.35 25.51
CA ALA A 18 18.51 41.55 25.05
C ALA A 18 18.21 40.05 24.88
N CYS A 19 16.93 39.64 24.85
CA CYS A 19 16.59 38.21 24.86
C CYS A 19 15.80 37.67 23.68
N ASP A 20 15.52 38.45 22.61
CA ASP A 20 14.82 37.89 21.47
C ASP A 20 15.66 36.96 20.57
N ASN A 21 16.97 37.15 20.55
CA ASN A 21 17.87 36.27 19.75
C ASN A 21 18.37 35.01 20.47
N TRP A 22 18.19 34.90 21.81
CA TRP A 22 18.63 33.72 22.55
C TRP A 22 17.57 32.61 22.62
N LEU A 23 16.31 32.92 22.36
CA LEU A 23 15.21 31.95 22.28
C LEU A 23 15.04 31.33 20.88
N ASN A 24 15.74 31.86 19.87
CA ASN A 24 15.79 31.33 18.51
C ASN A 24 17.07 30.50 18.24
N VAL A 25 17.57 29.77 19.23
CA VAL A 25 18.57 28.72 18.95
C VAL A 25 17.82 27.54 18.32
N GLN A 26 17.73 27.52 17.01
CA GLN A 26 17.54 26.25 16.31
C GLN A 26 18.69 25.33 16.70
N PRO A 27 18.46 24.08 17.09
CA PRO A 27 19.54 23.13 17.29
C PRO A 27 20.41 23.12 16.03
N GLU A 28 21.72 23.24 16.17
CA GLU A 28 22.71 23.35 15.07
C GLU A 28 22.67 22.15 14.06
N GLU A 29 21.79 21.15 14.29
CA GLU A 29 21.62 19.94 13.46
C GLU A 29 20.26 19.87 12.75
N GLN A 30 19.37 20.85 12.87
CA GLN A 30 18.08 20.83 12.14
C GLN A 30 18.17 21.69 10.87
N ILE A 31 18.18 21.02 9.73
CA ILE A 31 18.04 21.67 8.41
C ILE A 31 16.63 22.26 8.32
N SER A 32 16.50 23.55 7.96
CA SER A 32 15.18 24.19 7.81
C SER A 32 14.44 23.64 6.58
N GLU A 33 13.12 23.76 6.57
CA GLU A 33 12.33 23.35 5.40
C GLU A 33 12.75 24.12 4.14
N GLU A 34 12.99 25.42 4.25
CA GLU A 34 13.47 26.27 3.15
C GLU A 34 14.80 25.77 2.60
N GLU A 35 15.70 25.31 3.47
CA GLU A 35 16.99 24.75 3.05
C GLU A 35 16.81 23.40 2.35
N VAL A 36 15.94 22.52 2.86
CA VAL A 36 15.59 21.24 2.20
C VAL A 36 15.05 21.48 0.81
N PHE A 37 14.09 22.40 0.65
CA PHE A 37 13.45 22.70 -0.63
C PHE A 37 14.19 23.72 -1.50
N SER A 38 15.43 24.10 -1.15
CA SER A 38 16.27 24.95 -1.99
C SER A 38 16.90 24.25 -3.19
N THR A 39 16.85 22.91 -3.25
CA THR A 39 17.47 22.10 -4.31
C THR A 39 16.55 20.98 -4.78
N GLY A 40 16.60 20.59 -6.04
CA GLY A 40 15.84 19.44 -6.58
C GLY A 40 16.14 18.12 -5.85
N SER A 41 17.36 17.94 -5.32
CA SER A 41 17.69 16.76 -4.52
C SER A 41 16.96 16.73 -3.17
N GLY A 42 16.69 17.89 -2.57
CA GLY A 42 15.88 17.99 -1.35
C GLY A 42 14.46 17.47 -1.58
N TYR A 43 13.80 17.90 -2.65
CA TYR A 43 12.48 17.36 -3.03
C TYR A 43 12.49 15.85 -3.24
N ARG A 44 13.51 15.31 -3.93
CA ARG A 44 13.68 13.87 -4.12
C ARG A 44 13.85 13.13 -2.79
N ASN A 45 14.60 13.71 -1.85
CA ASN A 45 14.86 13.12 -0.53
C ASN A 45 13.59 13.08 0.31
N VAL A 46 12.77 14.14 0.32
CA VAL A 46 11.48 14.14 1.02
C VAL A 46 10.56 13.06 0.45
N LEU A 47 10.43 12.96 -0.87
CA LEU A 47 9.62 11.92 -1.50
C LEU A 47 10.14 10.51 -1.19
N ASN A 48 11.45 10.29 -1.22
CA ASN A 48 12.04 9.01 -0.84
C ASN A 48 11.81 8.69 0.64
N GLY A 49 11.79 9.71 1.51
CA GLY A 49 11.41 9.60 2.91
C GLY A 49 9.99 9.06 3.10
N VAL A 50 9.03 9.54 2.31
CA VAL A 50 7.65 9.02 2.30
C VAL A 50 7.62 7.54 1.89
N TYR A 51 8.25 7.15 0.79
CA TYR A 51 8.33 5.73 0.38
C TYR A 51 8.96 4.85 1.46
N LYS A 52 10.02 5.33 2.12
CA LYS A 52 10.70 4.63 3.21
C LYS A 52 9.79 4.46 4.43
N SER A 53 9.06 5.49 4.84
CA SER A 53 8.09 5.44 5.93
C SER A 53 7.00 4.41 5.64
N LEU A 54 6.41 4.45 4.43
CA LEU A 54 5.38 3.50 4.02
C LEU A 54 5.87 2.05 3.95
N SER A 55 7.16 1.82 3.75
CA SER A 55 7.74 0.47 3.79
C SER A 55 8.03 -0.02 5.22
N GLY A 56 7.67 0.74 6.26
CA GLY A 56 7.82 0.41 7.67
C GLY A 56 6.92 -0.75 8.12
N ILE A 57 7.24 -1.31 9.30
CA ILE A 57 6.57 -2.52 9.82
C ILE A 57 5.09 -2.27 10.16
N ASN A 58 4.73 -1.11 10.69
CA ASN A 58 3.35 -0.75 11.01
C ASN A 58 2.54 -0.33 9.76
N MET A 59 3.22 -0.16 8.63
CA MET A 59 2.60 0.13 7.33
C MET A 59 2.70 -1.10 6.41
N TYR A 60 3.07 -0.89 5.15
CA TYR A 60 3.05 -1.97 4.14
C TYR A 60 4.17 -3.00 4.29
N GLY A 61 5.17 -2.74 5.15
CA GLY A 61 6.20 -3.73 5.47
C GLY A 61 5.66 -4.98 6.16
N ARG A 62 4.56 -4.86 6.92
CA ARG A 62 3.88 -5.99 7.57
C ARG A 62 2.38 -5.75 7.74
N GLU A 63 1.94 -4.76 8.54
CA GLU A 63 0.58 -4.73 9.07
C GLU A 63 -0.48 -4.48 7.98
N MET A 64 -0.18 -3.63 7.00
CA MET A 64 -1.07 -3.34 5.87
C MET A 64 -1.05 -4.41 4.77
N THR A 65 -0.22 -5.46 4.92
CA THR A 65 -0.05 -6.55 3.97
C THR A 65 -0.25 -7.90 4.67
N TRP A 66 0.82 -8.62 4.93
CA TRP A 66 0.83 -9.97 5.47
C TRP A 66 0.63 -10.05 7.00
N GLY A 67 0.56 -8.91 7.71
CA GLY A 67 0.26 -8.81 9.14
C GLY A 67 -1.22 -8.69 9.42
N LEU A 68 -1.63 -7.57 10.05
CA LEU A 68 -3.00 -7.34 10.53
C LEU A 68 -4.06 -7.56 9.45
N MET A 69 -3.87 -7.03 8.24
CA MET A 69 -4.91 -7.12 7.20
C MET A 69 -5.20 -8.57 6.80
N ASP A 70 -4.18 -9.42 6.68
CA ASP A 70 -4.38 -10.83 6.34
C ASP A 70 -4.89 -11.65 7.53
N VAL A 71 -4.57 -11.27 8.76
CA VAL A 71 -5.18 -11.89 9.96
C VAL A 71 -6.66 -11.58 10.03
N LEU A 72 -7.07 -10.33 9.83
CA LEU A 72 -8.49 -9.92 9.72
C LEU A 72 -9.22 -10.65 8.58
N ALA A 73 -8.50 -10.95 7.50
CA ALA A 73 -9.00 -11.77 6.38
C ALA A 73 -9.01 -13.28 6.67
N GLN A 74 -8.68 -13.71 7.89
CA GLN A 74 -8.65 -15.13 8.31
C GLN A 74 -7.68 -15.99 7.47
N CYS A 75 -6.58 -15.41 7.00
CA CYS A 75 -5.63 -16.13 6.16
C CYS A 75 -4.79 -17.15 6.92
N TYR A 76 -4.55 -16.94 8.24
CA TYR A 76 -3.61 -17.73 9.02
C TYR A 76 -4.24 -18.49 10.20
N ASN A 77 -3.58 -19.59 10.59
CA ASN A 77 -3.87 -20.32 11.82
C ASN A 77 -3.23 -19.62 13.03
N VAL A 78 -3.90 -18.59 13.55
CA VAL A 78 -3.38 -17.78 14.66
C VAL A 78 -3.09 -18.63 15.90
N SER A 79 -3.91 -19.67 16.19
CA SER A 79 -3.71 -20.58 17.31
C SER A 79 -2.39 -21.37 17.25
N LYS A 80 -1.80 -21.50 16.06
CA LYS A 80 -0.51 -22.17 15.85
C LYS A 80 0.69 -21.21 15.84
N MET A 81 0.45 -19.89 15.96
CA MET A 81 1.54 -18.96 16.14
C MET A 81 2.27 -19.24 17.45
N PRO A 82 3.60 -19.24 17.46
CA PRO A 82 4.37 -19.41 18.71
C PRO A 82 4.01 -18.35 19.74
N SER A 83 4.06 -18.72 21.03
CA SER A 83 3.78 -17.79 22.15
C SER A 83 4.71 -16.59 22.15
N GLU A 84 5.93 -16.79 21.69
CA GLU A 84 7.02 -15.80 21.58
C GLU A 84 6.86 -14.85 20.38
N TYR A 85 5.89 -15.11 19.50
CA TYR A 85 5.66 -14.24 18.35
C TYR A 85 5.20 -12.84 18.81
N PRO A 86 5.93 -11.77 18.48
CA PRO A 86 5.70 -10.44 19.04
C PRO A 86 4.33 -9.82 18.71
N GLY A 87 3.59 -10.40 17.79
CA GLY A 87 2.26 -9.93 17.36
C GLY A 87 1.13 -10.91 17.69
N ARG A 88 1.40 -12.02 18.39
CA ARG A 88 0.40 -13.08 18.62
C ARG A 88 -0.86 -12.56 19.32
N GLN A 89 -0.70 -11.80 20.37
CA GLN A 89 -1.83 -11.25 21.15
C GLN A 89 -2.72 -10.35 20.28
N TYR A 90 -2.15 -9.52 19.41
CA TYR A 90 -2.93 -8.69 18.48
C TYR A 90 -3.61 -9.55 17.41
N SER A 91 -2.92 -10.59 16.95
CA SER A 91 -3.46 -11.52 15.96
C SER A 91 -4.62 -12.33 16.51
N GLU A 92 -4.61 -12.70 17.80
CA GLU A 92 -5.73 -13.39 18.46
C GLU A 92 -6.96 -12.49 18.50
N GLY A 93 -6.84 -11.24 18.96
CA GLY A 93 -7.93 -10.27 18.94
C GLY A 93 -8.46 -10.02 17.52
N ALA A 94 -7.59 -9.77 16.56
CA ALA A 94 -7.96 -9.55 15.16
C ALA A 94 -8.71 -10.76 14.56
N ALA A 95 -8.24 -11.98 14.81
CA ALA A 95 -8.89 -13.19 14.30
C ALA A 95 -10.29 -13.43 14.88
N LEU A 96 -10.56 -12.89 16.06
CA LEU A 96 -11.87 -12.94 16.72
C LEU A 96 -12.75 -11.72 16.41
N TYR A 97 -12.21 -10.69 15.74
CA TYR A 97 -12.81 -9.36 15.62
C TYR A 97 -13.15 -8.74 16.99
N ASP A 98 -12.36 -9.08 17.99
CA ASP A 98 -12.42 -8.51 19.33
C ASP A 98 -11.39 -7.38 19.45
N TYR A 99 -11.81 -6.17 19.15
CA TYR A 99 -10.94 -5.00 19.11
C TYR A 99 -10.63 -4.42 20.49
N GLU A 100 -11.35 -4.87 21.51
CA GLU A 100 -11.06 -4.61 22.94
C GLU A 100 -10.05 -5.60 23.53
N TYR A 101 -9.64 -6.64 22.75
CA TYR A 101 -8.75 -7.67 23.23
C TYR A 101 -7.38 -7.13 23.59
N MET A 102 -7.01 -7.21 24.87
CA MET A 102 -5.72 -6.75 25.41
C MET A 102 -5.34 -5.34 24.86
N ASP A 103 -4.15 -5.23 24.31
CA ASP A 103 -3.58 -3.97 23.77
C ASP A 103 -3.81 -3.82 22.25
N PHE A 104 -4.83 -4.46 21.67
CA PHE A 104 -5.08 -4.45 20.22
C PHE A 104 -5.14 -3.02 19.65
N HIS A 105 -5.75 -2.08 20.38
CA HIS A 105 -5.89 -0.67 19.98
C HIS A 105 -4.56 0.02 19.61
N LYS A 106 -3.44 -0.43 20.16
CA LYS A 106 -2.09 0.13 19.86
C LYS A 106 -1.69 -0.04 18.41
N LEU A 107 -2.18 -1.08 17.75
CA LEU A 107 -1.82 -1.38 16.38
C LEU A 107 -2.55 -0.48 15.36
N PRO A 108 -3.89 -0.34 15.40
CA PRO A 108 -4.59 0.67 14.61
C PRO A 108 -4.08 2.10 14.87
N GLN A 109 -3.75 2.44 16.13
CA GLN A 109 -3.16 3.72 16.48
C GLN A 109 -1.82 3.96 15.75
N ALA A 110 -0.91 3.00 15.78
CA ALA A 110 0.38 3.12 15.08
C ALA A 110 0.20 3.26 13.56
N ILE A 111 -0.76 2.54 12.96
CA ILE A 111 -1.10 2.67 11.54
C ILE A 111 -1.63 4.09 11.24
N TRP A 112 -2.51 4.61 12.08
CA TRP A 112 -3.05 5.96 11.96
C TRP A 112 -1.96 7.03 12.01
N GLU A 113 -1.15 7.01 13.08
CA GLU A 113 -0.07 7.98 13.31
C GLU A 113 0.96 7.98 12.17
N GLU A 114 1.45 6.80 11.77
CA GLU A 114 2.43 6.69 10.66
C GLU A 114 1.80 7.06 9.32
N GLY A 115 0.54 6.69 9.08
CA GLY A 115 -0.18 7.04 7.87
C GLY A 115 -0.37 8.54 7.72
N TYR A 116 -0.88 9.22 8.74
CA TYR A 116 -1.09 10.68 8.67
C TYR A 116 0.21 11.48 8.74
N ASN A 117 1.26 10.98 9.39
CA ASN A 117 2.59 11.57 9.28
C ASN A 117 3.12 11.51 7.82
N ALA A 118 2.94 10.37 7.15
CA ALA A 118 3.29 10.27 5.73
C ALA A 118 2.45 11.21 4.84
N VAL A 119 1.16 11.39 5.14
CA VAL A 119 0.28 12.39 4.49
C VAL A 119 0.79 13.81 4.69
N ALA A 120 1.21 14.18 5.91
CA ALA A 120 1.78 15.50 6.19
C ALA A 120 3.05 15.76 5.35
N ASN A 121 3.94 14.77 5.24
CA ASN A 121 5.12 14.88 4.38
C ASN A 121 4.77 14.99 2.88
N CYS A 122 3.73 14.29 2.42
CA CYS A 122 3.22 14.48 1.06
C CYS A 122 2.69 15.90 0.86
N ASN A 123 1.90 16.42 1.79
CA ASN A 123 1.34 17.77 1.71
C ASN A 123 2.42 18.85 1.72
N ASN A 124 3.45 18.68 2.56
CA ASN A 124 4.61 19.56 2.58
C ASN A 124 5.29 19.59 1.19
N LEU A 125 5.63 18.41 0.66
CA LEU A 125 6.24 18.31 -0.68
C LEU A 125 5.35 18.94 -1.76
N ILE A 126 4.04 18.71 -1.75
CA ILE A 126 3.10 19.28 -2.72
C ILE A 126 3.07 20.81 -2.63
N ALA A 127 3.03 21.36 -1.40
CA ALA A 127 2.98 22.80 -1.17
C ALA A 127 4.21 23.50 -1.79
N TYR A 128 5.40 22.95 -1.54
CA TYR A 128 6.63 23.50 -2.11
C TYR A 128 6.75 23.23 -3.62
N ALA A 129 6.43 22.01 -4.10
CA ALA A 129 6.60 21.64 -5.50
C ALA A 129 5.72 22.45 -6.45
N ARG A 130 4.51 22.86 -6.04
CA ARG A 130 3.60 23.67 -6.86
C ARG A 130 4.17 25.02 -7.25
N HIS A 131 5.00 25.59 -6.39
CA HIS A 131 5.56 26.93 -6.54
C HIS A 131 7.06 26.93 -6.85
N ALA A 132 7.68 25.74 -6.92
CA ALA A 132 9.10 25.60 -7.17
C ALA A 132 9.47 26.07 -8.57
N ASP A 133 10.61 26.77 -8.66
CA ASP A 133 11.21 27.11 -9.96
C ASP A 133 11.64 25.79 -10.65
N PRO A 134 11.17 25.52 -11.88
CA PRO A 134 11.59 24.36 -12.63
C PRO A 134 13.12 24.26 -12.82
N ASP A 135 13.83 25.36 -12.76
CA ASP A 135 15.29 25.39 -12.90
C ASP A 135 16.05 24.75 -11.73
N LEU A 136 15.39 24.49 -10.61
CA LEU A 136 15.93 23.70 -9.50
C LEU A 136 16.10 22.21 -9.84
N PHE A 137 15.42 21.71 -10.88
CA PHE A 137 15.37 20.30 -11.22
C PHE A 137 16.17 19.98 -12.49
N GLU A 138 16.81 18.80 -12.53
CA GLU A 138 17.59 18.36 -13.68
C GLU A 138 16.74 18.25 -14.97
N LEU A 139 15.51 17.72 -14.83
CA LEU A 139 14.55 17.58 -15.93
C LEU A 139 13.49 18.68 -15.93
N LYS A 140 13.79 19.81 -15.31
CA LYS A 140 12.94 21.00 -15.28
C LYS A 140 11.50 20.70 -14.88
N GLU A 141 10.53 21.28 -15.59
CA GLU A 141 9.10 21.11 -15.35
C GLU A 141 8.65 19.66 -15.34
N SER A 142 9.29 18.79 -16.13
CA SER A 142 8.92 17.37 -16.18
C SER A 142 9.19 16.67 -14.87
N GLU A 143 10.30 16.97 -14.21
CA GLU A 143 10.63 16.41 -12.89
C GLU A 143 9.83 17.06 -11.78
N ARG A 144 9.66 18.39 -11.81
CA ARG A 144 8.80 19.09 -10.86
C ARG A 144 7.39 18.48 -10.82
N ALA A 145 6.79 18.32 -12.00
CA ALA A 145 5.46 17.71 -12.13
C ALA A 145 5.43 16.24 -11.69
N LEU A 146 6.50 15.49 -11.94
CA LEU A 146 6.64 14.10 -11.48
C LEU A 146 6.63 14.01 -9.95
N LEU A 147 7.43 14.85 -9.28
CA LEU A 147 7.52 14.88 -7.81
C LEU A 147 6.19 15.28 -7.16
N GLU A 148 5.52 16.33 -7.69
CA GLU A 148 4.19 16.72 -7.25
C GLU A 148 3.17 15.60 -7.48
N GLY A 149 3.19 14.99 -8.66
CA GLY A 149 2.25 13.92 -9.03
C GLY A 149 2.44 12.65 -8.19
N GLU A 150 3.67 12.24 -7.89
CA GLU A 150 3.92 11.10 -7.00
C GLU A 150 3.46 11.41 -5.56
N ALA A 151 3.70 12.61 -5.05
CA ALA A 151 3.26 13.01 -3.73
C ALA A 151 1.72 13.04 -3.62
N LEU A 152 1.02 13.56 -4.64
CA LEU A 152 -0.44 13.50 -4.73
C LEU A 152 -0.97 12.06 -4.75
N ALA A 153 -0.34 11.19 -5.55
CA ALA A 153 -0.72 9.78 -5.63
C ALA A 153 -0.54 9.05 -4.29
N LEU A 154 0.58 9.28 -3.61
CA LEU A 154 0.85 8.71 -2.29
C LEU A 154 -0.12 9.25 -1.24
N ARG A 155 -0.39 10.55 -1.22
CA ARG A 155 -1.39 11.16 -0.33
C ARG A 155 -2.76 10.51 -0.49
N ALA A 156 -3.22 10.37 -1.73
CA ALA A 156 -4.49 9.75 -2.04
C ALA A 156 -4.51 8.27 -1.64
N PHE A 157 -3.45 7.53 -1.96
CA PHE A 157 -3.32 6.12 -1.65
C PHE A 157 -3.36 5.85 -0.13
N ILE A 158 -2.61 6.61 0.65
CA ILE A 158 -2.58 6.46 2.11
C ILE A 158 -3.97 6.77 2.70
N GLN A 159 -4.57 7.92 2.34
CA GLN A 159 -5.87 8.32 2.89
C GLN A 159 -7.01 7.42 2.39
N PHE A 160 -6.87 6.82 1.23
CA PHE A 160 -7.78 5.77 0.77
C PHE A 160 -7.68 4.53 1.67
N ASP A 161 -6.49 4.12 2.06
CA ASP A 161 -6.32 2.98 2.96
C ASP A 161 -6.79 3.30 4.38
N MET A 162 -6.55 4.52 4.88
CA MET A 162 -7.15 4.99 6.15
C MET A 162 -8.69 4.91 6.09
N LEU A 163 -9.30 5.35 5.00
CA LEU A 163 -10.75 5.22 4.81
C LEU A 163 -11.18 3.75 4.82
N ARG A 164 -10.44 2.88 4.12
CA ARG A 164 -10.76 1.45 4.05
C ARG A 164 -10.62 0.72 5.38
N ILE A 165 -9.81 1.22 6.31
CA ILE A 165 -9.64 0.64 7.65
C ILE A 165 -10.68 1.20 8.62
N PHE A 166 -10.80 2.52 8.72
CA PHE A 166 -11.48 3.23 9.80
C PHE A 166 -12.90 3.72 9.46
N ALA A 167 -13.41 3.43 8.26
CA ALA A 167 -14.77 3.80 7.87
C ALA A 167 -15.49 2.63 7.21
N PRO A 168 -16.83 2.57 7.23
CA PRO A 168 -17.61 1.58 6.50
C PRO A 168 -17.39 1.66 4.99
N ALA A 169 -17.64 0.56 4.27
CA ALA A 169 -17.54 0.57 2.81
C ALA A 169 -18.71 1.33 2.16
N PRO A 170 -18.50 1.99 1.01
CA PRO A 170 -19.57 2.74 0.29
C PRO A 170 -20.82 1.91 0.01
N VAL A 171 -20.68 0.60 -0.25
CA VAL A 171 -21.79 -0.32 -0.53
C VAL A 171 -22.82 -0.38 0.59
N THR A 172 -22.42 -0.09 1.85
CA THR A 172 -23.35 -0.06 2.99
C THR A 172 -24.09 1.27 3.12
N SER A 173 -23.83 2.23 2.23
CA SER A 173 -24.42 3.58 2.25
C SER A 173 -24.32 4.26 3.63
N PRO A 174 -23.12 4.36 4.23
CA PRO A 174 -22.95 4.85 5.59
C PRO A 174 -23.33 6.32 5.72
N LYS A 175 -24.00 6.65 6.83
CA LYS A 175 -24.34 8.03 7.18
C LYS A 175 -23.49 8.48 8.36
N GLY A 176 -22.85 9.63 8.23
CA GLY A 176 -21.95 10.17 9.26
C GLY A 176 -20.58 10.52 8.70
N THR A 177 -19.73 11.01 9.59
CA THR A 177 -18.33 11.38 9.28
C THR A 177 -17.40 10.45 10.04
N TYR A 178 -16.28 10.04 9.41
CA TYR A 178 -15.45 8.98 9.94
C TYR A 178 -13.98 9.37 10.11
N ILE A 179 -13.36 9.88 9.06
CA ILE A 179 -11.94 10.26 9.05
C ILE A 179 -11.76 11.62 8.36
N PRO A 180 -10.71 12.39 8.68
CA PRO A 180 -10.36 13.58 7.90
C PRO A 180 -9.75 13.17 6.55
N TYR A 181 -9.85 14.07 5.55
CA TYR A 181 -9.04 14.02 4.33
C TYR A 181 -8.17 15.28 4.27
N ILE A 182 -6.91 15.15 4.61
CA ILE A 182 -5.99 16.26 4.83
C ILE A 182 -5.28 16.64 3.53
N LYS A 183 -5.41 17.91 3.11
CA LYS A 183 -4.78 18.46 1.90
C LYS A 183 -3.85 19.63 2.15
N GLY A 184 -3.94 20.24 3.33
CA GLY A 184 -3.19 21.43 3.70
C GLY A 184 -1.83 21.10 4.33
N TYR A 185 -0.93 22.09 4.30
CA TYR A 185 0.30 22.11 5.06
C TYR A 185 0.72 23.56 5.36
N PRO A 186 1.02 23.93 6.62
CA PRO A 186 0.67 23.15 7.79
C PRO A 186 -0.84 23.03 7.97
N GLU A 187 -1.32 21.89 8.48
CA GLU A 187 -2.72 21.70 8.84
C GLU A 187 -2.90 21.97 10.34
N VAL A 188 -3.79 22.88 10.69
CA VAL A 188 -3.99 23.28 12.08
C VAL A 188 -5.22 22.60 12.70
N LEU A 189 -6.23 22.33 11.90
CA LEU A 189 -7.46 21.68 12.32
C LEU A 189 -8.05 20.87 11.16
N SER A 190 -8.31 19.59 11.39
CA SER A 190 -8.97 18.73 10.40
C SER A 190 -10.36 18.33 10.85
N VAL A 191 -11.29 18.22 9.89
CA VAL A 191 -12.67 17.83 10.12
C VAL A 191 -12.90 16.45 9.55
N LYS A 192 -13.56 15.55 10.32
CA LYS A 192 -13.99 14.25 9.81
C LYS A 192 -15.01 14.43 8.68
N LEU A 193 -14.81 13.73 7.59
CA LEU A 193 -15.66 13.75 6.41
C LEU A 193 -16.50 12.47 6.28
N SER A 194 -17.54 12.53 5.47
CA SER A 194 -18.28 11.34 5.05
C SER A 194 -17.46 10.46 4.12
N VAL A 195 -17.85 9.19 4.00
CA VAL A 195 -17.20 8.25 3.06
C VAL A 195 -17.25 8.78 1.62
N GLU A 196 -18.38 9.36 1.22
CA GLU A 196 -18.57 9.94 -0.11
C GLU A 196 -17.59 11.10 -0.38
N GLU A 197 -17.47 12.04 0.57
CA GLU A 197 -16.55 13.18 0.46
C GLU A 197 -15.08 12.71 0.42
N CYS A 198 -14.71 11.76 1.28
CA CYS A 198 -13.37 11.17 1.25
C CYS A 198 -13.07 10.49 -0.10
N MET A 199 -13.98 9.66 -0.61
CA MET A 199 -13.82 9.00 -1.90
C MET A 199 -13.73 9.99 -3.07
N LYS A 200 -14.52 11.06 -3.04
CA LYS A 200 -14.41 12.14 -4.04
C LYS A 200 -13.02 12.77 -4.03
N ASN A 201 -12.47 13.04 -2.84
CA ASN A 201 -11.13 13.61 -2.70
C ASN A 201 -10.03 12.62 -3.15
N VAL A 202 -10.14 11.34 -2.80
CA VAL A 202 -9.22 10.28 -3.24
C VAL A 202 -9.17 10.19 -4.77
N ILE A 203 -10.34 10.12 -5.40
CA ILE A 203 -10.45 10.02 -6.88
C ILE A 203 -9.87 11.25 -7.54
N GLN A 204 -10.21 12.45 -7.05
CA GLN A 204 -9.70 13.70 -7.60
C GLN A 204 -8.17 13.80 -7.53
N ASP A 205 -7.58 13.46 -6.37
CA ASP A 205 -6.12 13.51 -6.21
C ASP A 205 -5.42 12.48 -7.12
N LEU A 206 -6.00 11.28 -7.30
CA LEU A 206 -5.47 10.27 -8.21
C LEU A 206 -5.57 10.68 -9.68
N GLU A 207 -6.67 11.32 -10.09
CA GLU A 207 -6.83 11.86 -11.45
C GLU A 207 -5.82 12.97 -11.74
N ASP A 208 -5.59 13.87 -10.79
CA ASP A 208 -4.64 14.96 -10.94
C ASP A 208 -3.19 14.44 -10.90
N ALA A 209 -2.89 13.51 -9.99
CA ALA A 209 -1.59 12.84 -9.96
C ALA A 209 -1.28 12.15 -11.30
N ARG A 210 -2.27 11.42 -11.86
CA ARG A 210 -2.13 10.73 -13.14
C ARG A 210 -1.75 11.67 -14.29
N LYS A 211 -2.34 12.86 -14.35
CA LYS A 211 -2.01 13.90 -15.35
C LYS A 211 -0.58 14.41 -15.18
N LEU A 212 -0.16 14.62 -13.93
CA LEU A 212 1.18 15.15 -13.62
C LEU A 212 2.28 14.14 -13.93
N VAL A 213 2.16 12.90 -13.46
CA VAL A 213 3.17 11.86 -13.72
C VAL A 213 3.25 11.49 -15.19
N TYR A 214 2.16 11.64 -15.96
CA TYR A 214 2.13 11.38 -17.40
C TYR A 214 3.12 12.25 -18.17
N LYS A 215 3.38 13.48 -17.73
CA LYS A 215 4.33 14.39 -18.40
C LYS A 215 5.73 13.76 -18.52
N TYR A 216 6.19 13.04 -17.51
CA TYR A 216 7.46 12.33 -17.55
C TYR A 216 7.32 10.94 -18.18
N ASP A 217 6.33 10.15 -17.74
CA ASP A 217 6.22 8.73 -18.06
C ASP A 217 5.88 8.49 -19.54
N SER A 218 5.14 9.40 -20.19
CA SER A 218 4.79 9.27 -21.60
C SER A 218 6.01 9.27 -22.53
N THR A 219 7.07 9.96 -22.15
CA THR A 219 8.32 10.02 -22.92
C THR A 219 9.37 9.02 -22.43
N ASN A 220 9.16 8.42 -21.26
CA ASN A 220 10.09 7.49 -20.62
C ASN A 220 9.48 6.11 -20.36
N VAL A 221 8.50 5.71 -21.17
CA VAL A 221 7.74 4.47 -20.99
C VAL A 221 8.60 3.20 -20.98
N SER A 222 9.76 3.21 -21.67
CA SER A 222 10.71 2.09 -21.66
C SER A 222 11.21 1.72 -20.27
N ARG A 223 11.24 2.66 -19.33
CA ARG A 223 11.64 2.42 -17.93
C ARG A 223 10.68 1.50 -17.15
N LEU A 224 9.53 1.20 -17.72
CA LEU A 224 8.57 0.25 -17.17
C LEU A 224 8.89 -1.20 -17.56
N ARG A 225 9.80 -1.43 -18.53
CA ARG A 225 10.24 -2.78 -18.90
C ARG A 225 10.89 -3.48 -17.72
N ILE A 226 10.71 -4.80 -17.64
CA ILE A 226 11.30 -5.61 -16.56
C ILE A 226 12.80 -5.44 -16.49
N GLU A 227 13.48 -5.43 -17.65
CA GLU A 227 14.93 -5.29 -17.75
C GLU A 227 15.42 -3.92 -17.26
N ASP A 228 14.62 -2.88 -17.45
CA ASP A 228 14.99 -1.50 -17.14
C ASP A 228 14.60 -1.07 -15.72
N ARG A 229 13.75 -1.85 -15.02
CA ARG A 229 13.32 -1.53 -13.65
C ARG A 229 14.44 -1.58 -12.62
N PHE A 230 15.48 -2.37 -12.86
CA PHE A 230 16.63 -2.55 -11.98
C PHE A 230 17.93 -1.97 -12.55
N ASN A 231 17.98 -1.76 -13.86
CA ASN A 231 19.11 -1.16 -14.54
C ASN A 231 18.80 0.33 -14.75
N GLY A 232 19.39 1.14 -13.92
CA GLY A 232 19.12 2.57 -14.00
C GLY A 232 19.78 3.23 -15.20
N PRO A 233 19.15 4.28 -15.68
CA PRO A 233 19.73 5.15 -16.70
C PRO A 233 20.87 6.00 -16.13
N THR A 234 21.58 6.65 -17.00
CA THR A 234 22.67 7.57 -16.68
C THR A 234 22.22 8.88 -15.99
N ASP A 235 20.90 9.15 -15.95
CA ASP A 235 20.31 10.37 -15.42
C ASP A 235 20.01 10.34 -13.90
N GLY A 236 20.70 9.50 -13.14
CA GLY A 236 20.69 9.50 -11.69
C GLY A 236 19.83 8.40 -11.06
N ARG A 237 20.17 8.06 -9.79
CA ARG A 237 19.58 6.95 -9.06
C ARG A 237 18.08 7.13 -8.74
N PHE A 238 17.58 8.36 -8.71
CA PHE A 238 16.18 8.64 -8.41
C PHE A 238 15.22 7.98 -9.42
N PHE A 239 15.60 7.96 -10.71
CA PHE A 239 14.77 7.40 -11.77
C PHE A 239 14.95 5.89 -11.98
N TYR A 240 15.86 5.23 -11.26
CA TYR A 240 16.21 3.82 -11.46
C TYR A 240 15.02 2.90 -11.26
N TYR A 241 14.25 3.12 -10.21
CA TYR A 241 13.14 2.24 -9.84
C TYR A 241 11.79 2.77 -10.31
N ARG A 242 11.75 3.59 -11.37
CA ARG A 242 10.51 4.19 -11.88
C ARG A 242 9.42 3.14 -12.13
N GLY A 243 9.77 1.95 -12.57
CA GLY A 243 8.85 0.85 -12.82
C GLY A 243 8.14 0.30 -11.56
N PHE A 244 8.60 0.65 -10.35
CA PHE A 244 7.99 0.25 -9.09
C PHE A 244 7.41 1.41 -8.28
N ARG A 245 7.65 2.66 -8.70
CA ARG A 245 7.11 3.84 -8.01
C ARG A 245 5.69 4.14 -8.49
N MET A 246 5.10 5.23 -7.99
CA MET A 246 3.82 5.76 -8.48
C MET A 246 3.96 6.31 -9.90
N ASN A 247 4.21 5.41 -10.87
CA ASN A 247 4.20 5.73 -12.29
C ASN A 247 2.76 5.82 -12.81
N TYR A 248 2.61 6.25 -14.07
CA TYR A 248 1.30 6.46 -14.69
C TYR A 248 0.36 5.24 -14.58
N TYR A 249 0.86 4.02 -14.84
CA TYR A 249 0.05 2.81 -14.76
C TYR A 249 -0.18 2.34 -13.33
N ALA A 250 0.74 2.61 -12.42
CA ALA A 250 0.55 2.40 -10.98
C ALA A 250 -0.57 3.28 -10.43
N VAL A 251 -0.51 4.60 -10.69
CA VAL A 251 -1.56 5.55 -10.30
C VAL A 251 -2.89 5.19 -10.94
N SER A 252 -2.89 4.83 -12.23
CA SER A 252 -4.09 4.38 -12.94
C SER A 252 -4.69 3.12 -12.31
N GLY A 253 -3.86 2.15 -11.90
CA GLY A 253 -4.34 0.93 -11.24
C GLY A 253 -4.97 1.21 -9.88
N ILE A 254 -4.35 2.09 -9.08
CA ILE A 254 -4.93 2.51 -7.78
C ILE A 254 -6.24 3.29 -8.01
N LEU A 255 -6.32 4.11 -9.06
CA LEU A 255 -7.56 4.80 -9.45
C LEU A 255 -8.67 3.80 -9.84
N ALA A 256 -8.34 2.75 -10.60
CA ALA A 256 -9.29 1.69 -10.94
C ALA A 256 -9.79 0.96 -9.69
N ARG A 257 -8.89 0.66 -8.73
CA ARG A 257 -9.24 0.10 -7.41
C ARG A 257 -10.19 1.03 -6.65
N ALA A 258 -9.90 2.33 -6.62
CA ALA A 258 -10.71 3.32 -5.94
C ALA A 258 -12.11 3.46 -6.57
N TYR A 259 -12.22 3.48 -7.89
CA TYR A 259 -13.50 3.48 -8.59
C TYR A 259 -14.32 2.22 -8.29
N LEU A 260 -13.68 1.03 -8.32
CA LEU A 260 -14.38 -0.21 -8.00
C LEU A 260 -14.85 -0.23 -6.53
N TYR A 261 -14.01 0.25 -5.60
CA TYR A 261 -14.37 0.38 -4.19
C TYR A 261 -15.53 1.35 -3.96
N ASN A 262 -15.59 2.42 -4.76
CA ASN A 262 -16.65 3.43 -4.73
C ASN A 262 -17.91 3.03 -5.54
N ASN A 263 -18.07 1.76 -5.89
CA ASN A 263 -19.18 1.23 -6.67
C ASN A 263 -19.39 1.94 -8.03
N GLN A 264 -18.28 2.27 -8.71
CA GLN A 264 -18.22 2.89 -10.03
C GLN A 264 -17.56 1.92 -11.05
N PRO A 265 -18.19 0.77 -11.35
CA PRO A 265 -17.57 -0.29 -12.15
C PRO A 265 -17.28 0.13 -13.60
N ASN A 266 -18.06 1.04 -14.17
CA ASN A 266 -17.81 1.51 -15.54
C ASN A 266 -16.50 2.30 -15.65
N GLU A 267 -16.22 3.17 -14.68
CA GLU A 267 -14.97 3.95 -14.64
C GLU A 267 -13.79 3.04 -14.29
N ALA A 268 -13.98 2.10 -13.34
CA ALA A 268 -12.98 1.09 -13.02
C ALA A 268 -12.59 0.25 -14.24
N TYR A 269 -13.57 -0.23 -15.00
CA TYR A 269 -13.35 -1.00 -16.24
C TYR A 269 -12.58 -0.20 -17.27
N LYS A 270 -12.96 1.06 -17.52
CA LYS A 270 -12.31 1.93 -18.50
C LYS A 270 -10.82 2.08 -18.22
N ILE A 271 -10.46 2.35 -16.97
CA ILE A 271 -9.05 2.51 -16.55
C ILE A 271 -8.32 1.15 -16.59
N ALA A 272 -8.93 0.08 -16.09
CA ALA A 272 -8.33 -1.25 -16.12
C ALA A 272 -8.05 -1.71 -17.56
N LYS A 273 -9.01 -1.48 -18.49
CA LYS A 273 -8.86 -1.81 -19.89
C LYS A 273 -7.70 -1.04 -20.55
N GLU A 274 -7.53 0.24 -20.25
CA GLU A 274 -6.38 1.03 -20.75
C GLU A 274 -5.04 0.39 -20.36
N ILE A 275 -4.92 -0.07 -19.10
CA ILE A 275 -3.70 -0.74 -18.62
C ILE A 275 -3.51 -2.09 -19.34
N ILE A 276 -4.58 -2.86 -19.51
CA ILE A 276 -4.55 -4.15 -20.21
C ILE A 276 -4.19 -3.97 -21.69
N ASP A 277 -4.75 -2.96 -22.37
CA ASP A 277 -4.43 -2.65 -23.76
C ASP A 277 -2.94 -2.23 -23.91
N PHE A 278 -2.42 -1.42 -22.99
CA PHE A 278 -0.99 -1.12 -22.93
C PHE A 278 -0.15 -2.39 -22.77
N GLN A 279 -0.52 -3.26 -21.82
CA GLN A 279 0.17 -4.53 -21.62
C GLN A 279 0.13 -5.42 -22.87
N ASN A 280 -1.02 -5.52 -23.53
CA ASN A 280 -1.18 -6.32 -24.74
C ASN A 280 -0.29 -5.83 -25.88
N ASN A 281 -0.09 -4.53 -25.98
CA ASN A 281 0.73 -3.90 -27.02
C ASN A 281 2.23 -3.95 -26.72
N THR A 282 2.63 -3.85 -25.46
CA THR A 282 4.04 -3.67 -25.08
C THR A 282 4.69 -4.90 -24.47
N LYS A 283 3.91 -5.74 -23.77
CA LYS A 283 4.40 -6.88 -22.99
C LYS A 283 5.38 -6.48 -21.87
N TYR A 284 5.24 -5.26 -21.32
CA TYR A 284 6.13 -4.75 -20.28
C TYR A 284 5.89 -5.38 -18.90
N TYR A 285 4.70 -5.92 -18.66
CA TYR A 285 4.35 -6.68 -17.48
C TYR A 285 4.07 -8.13 -17.89
N ASN A 286 4.63 -9.09 -17.15
CA ASN A 286 4.45 -10.51 -17.47
C ASN A 286 4.12 -11.30 -16.20
N PHE A 287 3.33 -12.35 -16.33
CA PHE A 287 3.22 -13.32 -15.24
C PHE A 287 4.54 -14.04 -15.05
N THR A 288 5.00 -14.09 -13.78
CA THR A 288 6.29 -14.67 -13.42
C THR A 288 6.35 -16.15 -13.80
N SER A 289 7.39 -16.56 -14.50
CA SER A 289 7.59 -17.94 -14.93
C SER A 289 8.07 -18.84 -13.79
N ALA A 290 7.83 -20.17 -13.91
CA ALA A 290 8.31 -21.16 -12.95
C ALA A 290 9.83 -21.08 -12.75
N SER A 291 10.61 -20.83 -13.80
CA SER A 291 12.08 -20.72 -13.70
C SER A 291 12.54 -19.51 -12.87
N LYS A 292 11.79 -18.43 -12.84
CA LYS A 292 12.07 -17.29 -11.98
C LYS A 292 11.62 -17.56 -10.53
N MET A 293 10.51 -18.27 -10.35
CA MET A 293 10.03 -18.65 -9.02
C MET A 293 11.01 -19.60 -8.31
N THR A 294 11.60 -20.55 -9.02
CA THR A 294 12.66 -21.43 -8.48
C THR A 294 13.94 -20.68 -8.12
N LYS A 295 14.12 -19.47 -8.63
CA LYS A 295 15.21 -18.56 -8.27
C LYS A 295 14.83 -17.55 -7.16
N GLY A 296 13.67 -17.72 -6.52
CA GLY A 296 13.23 -16.91 -5.39
C GLY A 296 12.34 -15.72 -5.74
N ASN A 297 11.85 -15.59 -6.99
CA ASN A 297 10.86 -14.57 -7.34
C ASN A 297 9.46 -14.99 -6.85
N LEU A 298 9.26 -14.96 -5.52
CA LEU A 298 8.02 -15.40 -4.88
C LEU A 298 6.95 -14.31 -4.80
N LYS A 299 7.31 -13.03 -5.01
CA LYS A 299 6.38 -11.90 -5.01
C LYS A 299 5.87 -11.53 -6.40
N PHE A 300 6.24 -12.31 -7.42
CA PHE A 300 5.80 -12.10 -8.80
C PHE A 300 6.13 -10.69 -9.30
N TYR A 301 7.38 -10.21 -9.09
CA TYR A 301 7.75 -8.84 -9.40
C TYR A 301 7.59 -8.48 -10.89
N ASP A 302 7.49 -9.47 -11.77
CA ASP A 302 7.30 -9.24 -13.21
C ASP A 302 5.94 -8.61 -13.54
N ASP A 303 4.92 -8.84 -12.71
CA ASP A 303 3.57 -8.28 -12.89
C ASP A 303 3.25 -7.10 -11.94
N ILE A 304 4.23 -6.62 -11.15
CA ILE A 304 4.05 -5.46 -10.25
C ILE A 304 4.00 -4.16 -11.04
N LEU A 305 2.95 -3.36 -10.86
CA LEU A 305 2.82 -1.99 -11.35
C LEU A 305 3.40 -0.98 -10.35
N CYS A 306 3.16 -1.20 -9.04
CA CYS A 306 3.75 -0.45 -7.95
C CYS A 306 4.18 -1.39 -6.84
N GLY A 307 5.38 -1.16 -6.29
CA GLY A 307 5.88 -1.86 -5.12
C GLY A 307 6.80 -0.95 -4.31
N PHE A 308 6.73 -1.07 -2.99
CA PHE A 308 7.67 -0.37 -2.12
C PHE A 308 8.91 -1.24 -1.89
N TYR A 309 10.04 -0.60 -1.62
CA TYR A 309 11.30 -1.30 -1.43
C TYR A 309 11.83 -1.09 -0.02
N SER A 310 12.11 -2.19 0.68
CA SER A 310 12.71 -2.15 2.01
C SER A 310 13.75 -3.25 2.19
N THR A 311 14.97 -2.86 2.53
CA THR A 311 16.03 -3.81 2.92
C THR A 311 15.78 -4.43 4.30
N LYS A 312 14.82 -3.90 5.07
CA LYS A 312 14.48 -4.40 6.41
C LYS A 312 13.55 -5.62 6.40
N LEU A 313 12.89 -5.91 5.28
CA LEU A 313 11.97 -7.05 5.19
C LEU A 313 12.65 -8.37 5.55
N THR A 314 13.88 -8.59 5.09
CA THR A 314 14.65 -9.80 5.39
C THR A 314 15.09 -9.88 6.85
N ASP A 315 15.35 -8.75 7.50
CA ASP A 315 15.69 -8.72 8.93
C ASP A 315 14.49 -9.08 9.79
N TRP A 316 13.31 -8.60 9.44
CA TRP A 316 12.07 -8.94 10.13
C TRP A 316 11.69 -10.41 9.97
N ASP A 317 11.82 -10.95 8.75
CA ASP A 317 11.56 -12.37 8.52
C ASP A 317 12.57 -13.24 9.30
N LYS A 318 13.85 -12.89 9.35
CA LYS A 318 14.84 -13.63 10.15
C LYS A 318 14.48 -13.63 11.63
N ALA A 319 14.12 -12.48 12.20
CA ALA A 319 13.73 -12.39 13.60
C ALA A 319 12.50 -13.26 13.95
N LEU A 320 11.60 -13.46 12.98
CA LEU A 320 10.42 -14.30 13.12
C LEU A 320 10.69 -15.78 12.83
N ASN A 321 11.68 -16.08 11.99
CA ASN A 321 12.06 -17.45 11.62
C ASN A 321 12.94 -18.16 12.66
N ASP A 322 13.54 -17.43 13.59
CA ASP A 322 14.28 -18.03 14.70
C ASP A 322 13.35 -18.67 15.74
N VAL A 323 12.03 -18.48 15.63
CA VAL A 323 11.04 -19.12 16.46
C VAL A 323 10.56 -20.42 15.78
N LEU A 324 10.99 -21.55 16.32
CA LEU A 324 10.66 -22.88 15.83
C LEU A 324 9.65 -23.56 16.76
N ASP A 325 8.79 -24.45 16.21
CA ASP A 325 7.98 -25.33 17.04
C ASP A 325 8.83 -26.46 17.70
N ALA A 326 8.18 -27.31 18.51
CA ALA A 326 8.85 -28.43 19.18
C ALA A 326 9.51 -29.44 18.19
N ASP A 327 9.06 -29.46 16.96
CA ASP A 327 9.55 -30.33 15.88
C ASP A 327 10.57 -29.60 14.96
N GLY A 328 10.95 -28.36 15.29
CA GLY A 328 11.89 -27.56 14.53
C GLY A 328 11.30 -26.93 13.25
N ASN A 329 9.96 -26.87 13.12
CA ASN A 329 9.31 -26.25 11.98
C ASN A 329 9.01 -24.78 12.27
N GLN A 330 9.21 -23.94 11.27
CA GLN A 330 8.81 -22.54 11.33
C GLN A 330 7.31 -22.42 11.06
N LEU A 331 6.48 -22.34 12.12
CA LEU A 331 5.01 -22.29 12.02
C LEU A 331 4.44 -20.88 11.82
N PHE A 332 5.30 -19.89 11.79
CA PHE A 332 4.89 -18.53 11.53
C PHE A 332 4.17 -18.41 10.18
N MET A 333 2.97 -17.82 10.17
CA MET A 333 2.14 -17.63 8.97
C MET A 333 1.71 -18.96 8.29
N GLU A 334 1.35 -19.99 9.05
CA GLU A 334 0.67 -21.14 8.46
C GLU A 334 -0.68 -20.70 7.88
N VAL A 335 -0.85 -20.94 6.58
CA VAL A 335 -2.06 -20.58 5.85
C VAL A 335 -3.20 -21.53 6.22
N LYS A 336 -4.36 -20.94 6.53
CA LYS A 336 -5.55 -21.68 6.95
C LYS A 336 -6.23 -22.37 5.77
N GLU A 337 -6.68 -23.61 5.98
CA GLU A 337 -7.53 -24.34 5.04
C GLU A 337 -6.99 -24.43 3.58
N VAL A 338 -5.70 -24.67 3.42
CA VAL A 338 -5.01 -24.68 2.12
C VAL A 338 -5.68 -25.65 1.13
N ASP A 339 -6.17 -26.81 1.56
CA ASP A 339 -6.82 -27.76 0.67
C ASP A 339 -8.14 -27.23 0.13
N ASN A 340 -8.93 -26.53 0.95
CA ASN A 340 -10.15 -25.84 0.50
C ASN A 340 -9.80 -24.65 -0.39
N LEU A 341 -8.77 -23.88 -0.02
CA LEU A 341 -8.33 -22.71 -0.79
C LEU A 341 -7.90 -23.09 -2.21
N PHE A 342 -7.15 -24.17 -2.38
CA PHE A 342 -6.65 -24.60 -3.67
C PHE A 342 -7.51 -25.68 -4.36
N ASN A 343 -8.50 -26.25 -3.66
CA ASN A 343 -9.50 -27.18 -4.21
C ASN A 343 -8.88 -28.28 -5.13
N GLY A 344 -7.77 -28.91 -4.68
CA GLY A 344 -7.08 -29.93 -5.44
C GLY A 344 -6.21 -29.45 -6.62
N GLU A 345 -6.17 -28.16 -6.91
CA GLU A 345 -5.34 -27.56 -7.99
C GLU A 345 -3.86 -27.51 -7.56
N THR A 346 -3.17 -28.68 -7.59
CA THR A 346 -1.78 -28.82 -7.12
C THR A 346 -0.74 -28.17 -8.02
N ASP A 347 -1.09 -27.93 -9.28
CA ASP A 347 -0.21 -27.31 -10.29
C ASP A 347 -0.20 -25.79 -10.22
N ASP A 348 -1.06 -25.20 -9.37
CA ASP A 348 -1.07 -23.76 -9.14
C ASP A 348 0.27 -23.28 -8.60
N TYR A 349 0.91 -22.34 -9.29
CA TYR A 349 2.21 -21.80 -8.91
C TYR A 349 2.20 -21.15 -7.52
N ARG A 350 1.10 -20.58 -7.09
CA ARG A 350 0.93 -19.99 -5.76
C ARG A 350 1.01 -21.06 -4.68
N LYS A 351 0.35 -22.23 -4.86
CA LYS A 351 0.50 -23.37 -3.95
C LYS A 351 1.93 -23.91 -3.97
N ARG A 352 2.46 -24.13 -5.17
CA ARG A 352 3.72 -24.84 -5.37
C ARG A 352 4.95 -24.08 -4.90
N TYR A 353 4.96 -22.75 -5.05
CA TYR A 353 6.15 -21.92 -4.79
C TYR A 353 5.99 -20.97 -3.62
N GLN A 354 4.76 -20.52 -3.31
CA GLN A 354 4.52 -19.56 -2.22
C GLN A 354 4.12 -20.21 -0.90
N LEU A 355 3.91 -21.54 -0.88
CA LEU A 355 3.66 -22.29 0.36
C LEU A 355 4.76 -23.33 0.57
N SER A 356 5.17 -23.52 1.84
CA SER A 356 6.05 -24.61 2.26
C SER A 356 5.28 -25.93 2.35
N ALA A 357 6.00 -27.03 2.58
CA ALA A 357 5.39 -28.35 2.81
C ALA A 357 4.44 -28.39 4.01
N VAL A 358 4.62 -27.47 4.98
CA VAL A 358 3.75 -27.29 6.16
C VAL A 358 2.81 -26.11 6.00
N ASN A 359 2.49 -25.72 4.77
CA ASN A 359 1.57 -24.63 4.43
C ASN A 359 1.97 -23.22 4.95
N ARG A 360 3.24 -23.01 5.31
CA ARG A 360 3.72 -21.68 5.67
C ARG A 360 3.80 -20.78 4.43
N LEU A 361 3.37 -19.52 4.55
CA LEU A 361 3.54 -18.53 3.48
C LEU A 361 5.03 -18.18 3.31
N MET A 362 5.57 -18.44 2.10
CA MET A 362 6.98 -18.23 1.74
C MET A 362 7.22 -16.91 1.00
N LYS A 363 6.17 -16.16 0.67
CA LYS A 363 6.26 -14.91 -0.12
C LYS A 363 7.23 -13.88 0.50
N TYR A 364 7.33 -13.84 1.83
CA TYR A 364 8.22 -12.96 2.58
C TYR A 364 9.38 -13.68 3.28
N ALA A 365 9.49 -15.01 3.08
CA ALA A 365 10.53 -15.80 3.71
C ALA A 365 11.93 -15.43 3.18
N TYR A 366 12.88 -15.36 4.10
CA TYR A 366 14.29 -15.16 3.76
C TYR A 366 14.85 -16.33 2.96
N GLN A 367 15.53 -16.03 1.87
CA GLN A 367 16.14 -17.02 0.99
C GLN A 367 17.67 -17.06 1.22
N ASN A 368 18.18 -18.03 1.95
CA ASN A 368 19.61 -18.15 2.28
C ASN A 368 20.54 -18.26 1.05
N ASN A 369 20.04 -18.81 -0.06
CA ASN A 369 20.77 -18.98 -1.33
C ASN A 369 20.18 -18.08 -2.42
N ALA A 370 19.86 -16.84 -2.08
CA ALA A 370 19.17 -15.95 -2.98
C ALA A 370 20.03 -15.60 -4.21
N THR A 371 19.48 -15.88 -5.36
CA THR A 371 19.95 -15.32 -6.63
C THR A 371 19.72 -13.82 -6.65
N SER A 372 20.29 -13.09 -7.62
CA SER A 372 19.97 -11.67 -7.81
C SER A 372 18.46 -11.42 -7.94
N GLU A 373 17.71 -12.30 -8.59
CA GLU A 373 16.24 -12.26 -8.69
C GLU A 373 15.56 -12.43 -7.32
N GLY A 374 16.04 -13.38 -6.50
CA GLY A 374 15.52 -13.62 -5.16
C GLY A 374 15.77 -12.45 -4.22
N ILE A 375 16.94 -11.81 -4.26
CA ILE A 375 17.28 -10.64 -3.45
C ILE A 375 16.35 -9.47 -3.79
N LEU A 376 16.13 -9.20 -5.07
CA LEU A 376 15.21 -8.15 -5.51
C LEU A 376 13.77 -8.42 -5.06
N SER A 377 13.29 -9.66 -5.25
CA SER A 377 11.96 -10.06 -4.80
C SER A 377 11.82 -9.95 -3.29
N SER A 378 12.83 -10.33 -2.51
CA SER A 378 12.78 -10.31 -1.04
C SER A 378 12.55 -8.91 -0.47
N ASN A 379 13.09 -7.87 -1.12
CA ASN A 379 13.02 -6.49 -0.66
C ASN A 379 11.81 -5.71 -1.18
N LEU A 380 11.01 -6.30 -2.09
CA LEU A 380 9.82 -5.64 -2.65
C LEU A 380 8.56 -5.96 -1.83
N ILE A 381 7.70 -4.97 -1.70
CA ILE A 381 6.37 -5.06 -1.12
C ILE A 381 5.39 -4.77 -2.26
N PRO A 382 4.66 -5.76 -2.80
CA PRO A 382 3.67 -5.53 -3.85
C PRO A 382 2.56 -4.61 -3.34
N ILE A 383 2.23 -3.56 -4.08
CA ILE A 383 1.15 -2.62 -3.77
C ILE A 383 -0.01 -2.79 -4.75
N ILE A 384 0.31 -2.91 -6.03
CA ILE A 384 -0.67 -3.23 -7.07
C ILE A 384 0.01 -3.99 -8.21
N ARG A 385 -0.68 -5.02 -8.72
CA ARG A 385 -0.17 -5.93 -9.75
C ARG A 385 -1.15 -6.09 -10.89
N MET A 386 -0.66 -6.56 -12.05
CA MET A 386 -1.49 -6.83 -13.23
C MET A 386 -2.62 -7.82 -12.97
N SER A 387 -2.42 -8.79 -12.08
CA SER A 387 -3.48 -9.73 -11.69
C SER A 387 -4.71 -9.01 -11.13
N GLU A 388 -4.51 -7.99 -10.30
CA GLU A 388 -5.61 -7.18 -9.77
C GLU A 388 -6.32 -6.37 -10.87
N ILE A 389 -5.57 -5.83 -11.82
CA ILE A 389 -6.15 -5.10 -12.96
C ILE A 389 -7.07 -6.01 -13.77
N TYR A 390 -6.65 -7.26 -14.01
CA TYR A 390 -7.50 -8.25 -14.65
C TYR A 390 -8.74 -8.59 -13.82
N TYR A 391 -8.65 -8.71 -12.49
CA TYR A 391 -9.82 -8.94 -11.64
C TYR A 391 -10.77 -7.75 -11.62
N ILE A 392 -10.26 -6.51 -11.57
CA ILE A 392 -11.09 -5.30 -11.66
C ILE A 392 -11.84 -5.27 -12.99
N ALA A 393 -11.15 -5.52 -14.10
CA ALA A 393 -11.77 -5.56 -15.42
C ALA A 393 -12.84 -6.65 -15.50
N ALA A 394 -12.52 -7.86 -15.03
CA ALA A 394 -13.41 -9.03 -15.05
C ALA A 394 -14.70 -8.79 -14.25
N GLU A 395 -14.59 -8.30 -13.01
CA GLU A 395 -15.74 -7.99 -12.18
C GLU A 395 -16.61 -6.88 -12.78
N ALA A 396 -15.96 -5.83 -13.28
CA ALA A 396 -16.63 -4.62 -13.74
C ALA A 396 -17.36 -4.80 -15.08
N CYS A 397 -16.92 -5.71 -15.95
CA CYS A 397 -17.53 -5.93 -17.25
C CYS A 397 -18.54 -7.08 -17.30
N PHE A 398 -18.61 -7.95 -16.27
CA PHE A 398 -19.40 -9.19 -16.32
C PHE A 398 -20.86 -8.97 -16.73
N ASP A 399 -21.51 -7.95 -16.17
CA ASP A 399 -22.93 -7.68 -16.48
C ASP A 399 -23.17 -7.25 -17.95
N LYS A 400 -22.12 -6.79 -18.65
CA LYS A 400 -22.17 -6.36 -20.05
C LYS A 400 -21.67 -7.44 -21.00
N ASP A 401 -20.58 -8.09 -20.64
CA ASP A 401 -19.93 -9.12 -21.44
C ASP A 401 -19.33 -10.22 -20.53
N PRO A 402 -20.14 -11.24 -20.18
CA PRO A 402 -19.65 -12.36 -19.38
C PRO A 402 -18.47 -13.11 -20.03
N SER A 403 -18.40 -13.16 -21.36
CA SER A 403 -17.31 -13.85 -22.06
C SER A 403 -15.98 -13.12 -21.86
N GLU A 404 -15.96 -11.79 -22.04
CA GLU A 404 -14.78 -10.98 -21.80
C GLU A 404 -14.34 -11.04 -20.33
N ALA A 405 -15.29 -11.04 -19.39
CA ALA A 405 -15.00 -11.19 -17.96
C ALA A 405 -14.32 -12.52 -17.65
N ILE A 406 -14.81 -13.61 -18.21
CA ILE A 406 -14.20 -14.94 -18.07
C ILE A 406 -12.79 -14.95 -18.68
N ASP A 407 -12.60 -14.33 -19.84
CA ASP A 407 -11.29 -14.24 -20.48
C ASP A 407 -10.27 -13.51 -19.59
N TYR A 408 -10.66 -12.40 -18.95
CA TYR A 408 -9.77 -11.71 -18.00
C TYR A 408 -9.40 -12.59 -16.79
N LEU A 409 -10.36 -13.27 -16.18
CA LEU A 409 -10.09 -14.20 -15.09
C LEU A 409 -9.15 -15.33 -15.55
N MET A 410 -9.35 -15.86 -16.75
CA MET A 410 -8.51 -16.90 -17.34
C MET A 410 -7.10 -16.43 -17.65
N GLN A 411 -6.85 -15.13 -17.92
CA GLN A 411 -5.48 -14.63 -18.06
C GLN A 411 -4.68 -14.83 -16.76
N VAL A 412 -5.26 -14.51 -15.60
CA VAL A 412 -4.61 -14.73 -14.32
C VAL A 412 -4.40 -16.22 -14.06
N LYS A 413 -5.45 -17.04 -14.22
CA LYS A 413 -5.35 -18.50 -14.01
C LYS A 413 -4.25 -19.13 -14.88
N LYS A 414 -4.23 -18.82 -16.18
CA LYS A 414 -3.17 -19.30 -17.10
C LYS A 414 -1.78 -18.83 -16.67
N GLY A 415 -1.66 -17.57 -16.21
CA GLY A 415 -0.43 -17.01 -15.67
C GLY A 415 0.07 -17.73 -14.40
N ARG A 416 -0.83 -18.37 -13.67
CA ARG A 416 -0.54 -19.20 -12.47
C ARG A 416 -0.56 -20.70 -12.75
N ASN A 417 -0.42 -21.09 -14.04
CA ASN A 417 -0.37 -22.47 -14.54
C ASN A 417 -1.67 -23.27 -14.47
N LEU A 418 -2.81 -22.60 -14.31
CA LEU A 418 -4.14 -23.22 -14.33
C LEU A 418 -4.76 -23.08 -15.72
N ARG A 419 -4.33 -23.93 -16.66
CA ARG A 419 -4.72 -23.84 -18.09
C ARG A 419 -5.99 -24.59 -18.43
N ASN A 420 -6.32 -25.64 -17.68
CA ASN A 420 -7.40 -26.58 -17.97
C ASN A 420 -8.65 -26.33 -17.10
N VAL A 421 -8.86 -25.08 -16.68
CA VAL A 421 -10.07 -24.71 -15.92
C VAL A 421 -11.16 -24.35 -16.90
N ASP A 422 -12.29 -25.06 -16.82
CA ASP A 422 -13.46 -24.75 -17.61
C ASP A 422 -14.41 -23.81 -16.86
N LEU A 423 -14.59 -22.61 -17.39
CA LEU A 423 -15.53 -21.59 -16.91
C LEU A 423 -16.64 -21.28 -17.92
N SER A 424 -16.74 -22.03 -19.04
CA SER A 424 -17.65 -21.73 -20.15
C SER A 424 -19.14 -21.84 -19.80
N GLY A 425 -19.46 -22.59 -18.74
CA GLY A 425 -20.85 -22.75 -18.26
C GLY A 425 -21.32 -21.67 -17.27
N ILE A 426 -20.49 -20.69 -16.94
CA ILE A 426 -20.85 -19.64 -15.99
C ILE A 426 -21.67 -18.56 -16.68
N THR A 427 -22.94 -18.44 -16.28
CA THR A 427 -23.88 -17.44 -16.80
C THR A 427 -24.41 -16.49 -15.72
N LEU A 428 -24.32 -16.90 -14.44
CA LEU A 428 -24.76 -16.10 -13.31
C LEU A 428 -23.58 -15.31 -12.72
N LYS A 429 -23.81 -14.05 -12.40
CA LYS A 429 -22.81 -13.19 -11.76
C LYS A 429 -22.35 -13.73 -10.41
N SER A 430 -23.27 -14.33 -9.62
CA SER A 430 -22.93 -14.96 -8.34
C SER A 430 -21.85 -16.03 -8.51
N ASP A 431 -22.07 -16.95 -9.46
CA ASP A 431 -21.17 -18.08 -9.70
C ASP A 431 -19.80 -17.60 -10.22
N PHE A 432 -19.83 -16.55 -11.06
CA PHE A 432 -18.61 -15.90 -11.54
C PHE A 432 -17.84 -15.26 -10.38
N MET A 433 -18.51 -14.50 -9.51
CA MET A 433 -17.90 -13.84 -8.36
C MET A 433 -17.31 -14.86 -7.39
N ASP A 434 -17.97 -15.99 -7.16
CA ASP A 434 -17.41 -17.07 -6.32
C ASP A 434 -16.08 -17.59 -6.88
N ARG A 435 -15.99 -17.75 -8.22
CA ARG A 435 -14.73 -18.15 -8.88
C ARG A 435 -13.67 -17.08 -8.81
N LEU A 436 -14.04 -15.82 -9.04
CA LEU A 436 -13.12 -14.69 -8.96
C LEU A 436 -12.60 -14.51 -7.53
N ILE A 437 -13.46 -14.49 -6.52
CA ILE A 437 -13.10 -14.35 -5.10
C ILE A 437 -12.19 -15.51 -4.68
N SER A 438 -12.52 -16.73 -5.06
CA SER A 438 -11.66 -17.89 -4.74
C SER A 438 -10.27 -17.75 -5.33
N ASP A 439 -10.14 -17.27 -6.56
CA ASP A 439 -8.84 -17.06 -7.20
C ASP A 439 -8.08 -15.87 -6.60
N ALA A 440 -8.79 -14.77 -6.33
CA ALA A 440 -8.24 -13.56 -5.71
C ALA A 440 -7.71 -13.82 -4.28
N ARG A 441 -8.35 -14.68 -3.49
CA ARG A 441 -7.86 -15.10 -2.17
C ARG A 441 -6.49 -15.78 -2.24
N ARG A 442 -6.23 -16.57 -3.29
CA ARG A 442 -4.90 -17.18 -3.52
C ARG A 442 -3.89 -16.14 -3.96
N GLU A 443 -4.32 -15.22 -4.82
CA GLU A 443 -3.47 -14.23 -5.45
C GLU A 443 -2.98 -13.17 -4.49
N PHE A 444 -3.86 -12.68 -3.62
CA PHE A 444 -3.60 -11.59 -2.69
C PHE A 444 -3.08 -12.04 -1.32
N LEU A 445 -2.87 -13.34 -1.13
CA LEU A 445 -2.32 -13.85 0.12
C LEU A 445 -0.96 -13.20 0.41
N GLY A 446 -0.83 -12.57 1.57
CA GLY A 446 0.34 -11.78 1.94
C GLY A 446 0.33 -10.33 1.42
N GLU A 447 -0.77 -9.84 0.84
CA GLU A 447 -0.84 -8.49 0.25
C GLU A 447 -1.91 -7.59 0.87
N GLY A 448 -2.64 -8.06 1.89
CA GLY A 448 -3.63 -7.29 2.65
C GLY A 448 -4.92 -6.96 1.88
N GLN A 449 -5.05 -7.37 0.61
CA GLN A 449 -6.20 -6.96 -0.22
C GLN A 449 -7.43 -7.85 -0.03
N ILE A 450 -7.29 -9.02 0.58
CA ILE A 450 -8.40 -9.96 0.82
C ILE A 450 -9.43 -9.35 1.79
N PHE A 451 -8.98 -8.76 2.90
CA PHE A 451 -9.85 -8.06 3.85
C PHE A 451 -10.66 -6.95 3.19
N PHE A 452 -10.01 -6.10 2.41
CA PHE A 452 -10.67 -5.00 1.70
C PHE A 452 -11.61 -5.47 0.59
N MET A 453 -11.34 -6.60 -0.03
CA MET A 453 -12.25 -7.22 -1.01
C MET A 453 -13.56 -7.65 -0.35
N PHE A 454 -13.52 -8.39 0.76
CA PHE A 454 -14.71 -8.81 1.49
C PHE A 454 -15.49 -7.62 2.06
N LYS A 455 -14.78 -6.62 2.61
CA LYS A 455 -15.37 -5.37 3.07
C LYS A 455 -16.14 -4.64 1.97
N ARG A 456 -15.52 -4.46 0.81
CA ARG A 456 -16.13 -3.81 -0.35
C ARG A 456 -17.39 -4.54 -0.83
N LEU A 457 -17.35 -5.86 -0.84
CA LEU A 457 -18.47 -6.70 -1.24
C LEU A 457 -19.53 -6.83 -0.15
N ASN A 458 -19.27 -6.36 1.05
CA ASN A 458 -20.08 -6.56 2.25
C ASN A 458 -20.44 -8.04 2.46
N GLN A 459 -19.46 -8.92 2.31
CA GLN A 459 -19.61 -10.36 2.44
C GLN A 459 -18.80 -10.88 3.62
N SER A 460 -19.31 -11.95 4.26
CA SER A 460 -18.59 -12.65 5.31
C SER A 460 -17.25 -13.20 4.80
N VAL A 461 -16.20 -12.97 5.58
CA VAL A 461 -14.94 -13.68 5.37
C VAL A 461 -15.19 -15.17 5.65
N PRO A 462 -14.74 -16.10 4.79
CA PRO A 462 -14.89 -17.53 5.04
C PRO A 462 -14.35 -17.94 6.40
N THR A 463 -14.99 -18.94 7.03
CA THR A 463 -14.66 -19.46 8.38
C THR A 463 -15.02 -18.55 9.56
N VAL A 464 -15.64 -17.39 9.33
CA VAL A 464 -16.13 -16.53 10.41
C VAL A 464 -17.58 -16.87 10.72
N ASN A 465 -17.82 -17.33 11.94
CA ASN A 465 -19.16 -17.51 12.47
C ASN A 465 -19.67 -16.17 13.05
N ASN A 466 -20.97 -15.89 12.88
CA ASN A 466 -21.61 -14.66 13.40
C ASN A 466 -20.98 -13.36 12.88
N TRP A 467 -20.55 -13.36 11.62
CA TRP A 467 -20.01 -12.16 10.97
C TRP A 467 -21.03 -11.00 10.96
N LYS A 468 -20.50 -9.81 11.14
CA LYS A 468 -21.24 -8.54 11.05
C LYS A 468 -20.46 -7.54 10.22
N SER A 469 -21.15 -6.63 9.57
CA SER A 469 -20.55 -5.56 8.75
C SER A 469 -19.60 -4.65 9.55
N GLU A 470 -19.91 -4.45 10.85
CA GLU A 470 -19.11 -3.66 11.78
C GLU A 470 -17.71 -4.26 12.01
N ASN A 471 -17.56 -5.59 11.87
CA ASN A 471 -16.25 -6.25 11.98
C ASN A 471 -15.21 -5.74 10.97
N PHE A 472 -15.65 -5.06 9.92
CA PHE A 472 -14.75 -4.46 8.92
C PHE A 472 -14.28 -3.05 9.27
N VAL A 473 -14.68 -2.47 10.39
CA VAL A 473 -14.33 -1.10 10.77
C VAL A 473 -13.55 -1.12 12.07
N LEU A 474 -12.30 -0.67 12.01
CA LEU A 474 -11.49 -0.49 13.20
C LEU A 474 -11.77 0.88 13.82
N ASP A 475 -11.62 0.97 15.14
CA ASP A 475 -11.79 2.22 15.85
C ASP A 475 -10.66 3.20 15.53
N VAL A 476 -11.02 4.48 15.37
CA VAL A 476 -10.02 5.53 15.31
C VAL A 476 -9.37 5.71 16.69
N PRO A 477 -8.10 6.16 16.76
CA PRO A 477 -7.45 6.43 18.05
C PRO A 477 -8.26 7.35 18.97
N ASP A 478 -8.21 7.11 20.28
CA ASP A 478 -8.94 7.91 21.27
C ASP A 478 -8.57 9.40 21.21
N SER A 479 -7.32 9.71 20.86
CA SER A 479 -6.85 11.08 20.65
C SER A 479 -7.63 11.86 19.57
N GLU A 480 -8.30 11.15 18.66
CA GLU A 480 -9.07 11.72 17.54
C GLU A 480 -10.57 11.87 17.85
N ASN A 481 -11.01 11.47 19.04
CA ASN A 481 -12.40 11.54 19.49
C ASN A 481 -12.69 12.80 20.33
N ILE A 482 -11.93 13.89 20.13
CA ILE A 482 -12.07 15.17 20.83
C ILE A 482 -13.18 16.01 20.20
#